data_574ec4115e95ae16e1057f69139d7606
#
_entry.id   574ec4115e95ae16e1057f69139d7606
#
_cell.length_a   1.000
_cell.length_b   1.000
_cell.length_c   1.000
_cell.angle_alpha   90.00
_cell.angle_beta   90.00
_cell.angle_gamma   90.00
#
_symmetry.space_group_name_H-M   'P 1'
#
loop_
_entity.id
_entity.type
_entity.pdbx_description
1 polymer ?
#
loop_
_entity_poly.entity_id
_entity_poly.type
_entity_poly.pdbx_seq_one_letter_code
_entity_poly.pdbx_strand_id
1 'polypeptide(L)'
;MAKFPNIKSIAAAALCCIPCGWAAYAADGAQKPAARQSASAAARQAFEGKIYVSIQDPSMEWWFNVPAYAAPHISEIKKIFFNQEFSLFPFAENAKVRDGKFSISYSITMKTPDGTLRELVRDAKFSGTKIADNIIVACPDVIDFKFDKRYPDGLYKFSISAKDEISGETSTGENHLQLTQWAAPLPFSGKKLVRDYVSAYSLQPSPETLYAIFFSDDFSLEQKGAPNSLNYLHLGFLKAAFAKNRFLIPEIRDDFKNLSPINRAKFIMLLALLDAEKMDESALSDAEKKYQTTIRKFKFPNPYDDWDAFLGGAQADMLWGEFFANGTYKPVRRIIDILSLAKQAAFADSLAAEKALPKNREDWDKYMLGKLYKATLKTLALNAHRYPLVEQYCVWAIERGDVPKVSFEVLSPLIEHISEMKTPEGAAAASAPKVKMPNLEIQ
;
A
#
# COMPACT_ATOMS: atom_id res chain seq x y z
N MET A 1 4.32 -10.10 34.86
CA MET A 1 2.94 -9.92 34.38
C MET A 1 2.97 -8.86 33.28
N ALA A 2 2.79 -9.25 32.03
CA ALA A 2 2.66 -8.30 30.91
C ALA A 2 1.38 -7.48 31.13
N LYS A 3 1.48 -6.15 31.16
CA LYS A 3 0.31 -5.26 31.27
C LYS A 3 -0.38 -5.22 29.92
N PHE A 4 -1.62 -5.68 29.84
CA PHE A 4 -2.47 -5.47 28.67
C PHE A 4 -2.82 -3.97 28.56
N PRO A 5 -2.89 -3.40 27.34
CA PRO A 5 -3.23 -1.99 27.16
C PRO A 5 -4.62 -1.68 27.75
N ASN A 6 -4.72 -0.57 28.46
CA ASN A 6 -5.96 -0.15 29.11
C ASN A 6 -6.81 0.68 28.13
N ILE A 7 -7.75 0.03 27.47
CA ILE A 7 -8.55 0.62 26.37
C ILE A 7 -9.46 1.76 26.82
N LYS A 8 -9.83 1.84 28.10
CA LYS A 8 -10.64 2.98 28.62
C LYS A 8 -9.91 4.33 28.49
N SER A 9 -8.57 4.33 28.46
CA SER A 9 -7.75 5.53 28.29
C SER A 9 -7.54 5.88 26.80
N ILE A 10 -7.82 4.99 25.85
CA ILE A 10 -7.58 5.20 24.42
C ILE A 10 -8.52 6.28 23.85
N ALA A 11 -9.77 6.31 24.29
CA ALA A 11 -10.74 7.30 23.84
C ALA A 11 -10.43 8.73 24.34
N ALA A 12 -9.74 8.87 25.50
CA ALA A 12 -9.37 10.16 26.05
C ALA A 12 -8.04 10.70 25.50
N ALA A 13 -7.14 9.81 25.04
CA ALA A 13 -5.80 10.20 24.54
C ALA A 13 -5.80 10.72 23.08
N ALA A 14 -6.88 10.48 22.32
CA ALA A 14 -7.04 11.03 20.96
C ALA A 14 -7.09 12.57 20.94
N LEU A 15 -7.27 13.21 22.10
CA LEU A 15 -7.40 14.66 22.23
C LEU A 15 -6.06 15.43 22.25
N CYS A 16 -4.91 14.80 22.42
CA CYS A 16 -3.68 15.54 22.72
C CYS A 16 -2.49 15.34 21.78
N CYS A 17 -2.51 14.47 20.80
CA CYS A 17 -1.29 14.15 20.07
C CYS A 17 -1.49 14.05 18.58
N ILE A 18 -1.30 15.18 17.87
CA ILE A 18 -0.62 15.15 16.58
C ILE A 18 0.87 15.24 16.91
N PRO A 19 1.60 14.15 17.07
CA PRO A 19 3.02 14.27 17.35
C PRO A 19 3.72 14.65 16.06
N CYS A 20 4.28 15.86 16.03
CA CYS A 20 5.34 16.25 15.10
C CYS A 20 6.61 15.37 15.30
N GLY A 21 6.45 14.07 15.46
CA GLY A 21 7.50 13.13 15.86
C GLY A 21 8.12 12.32 14.71
N TRP A 22 7.90 12.70 13.47
CA TRP A 22 8.59 12.10 12.33
C TRP A 22 9.84 12.89 11.99
N ALA A 23 10.87 12.77 12.84
CA ALA A 23 12.20 13.24 12.51
C ALA A 23 12.74 12.44 11.30
N ALA A 24 13.33 13.20 10.36
CA ALA A 24 14.01 12.78 9.16
C ALA A 24 14.64 11.37 9.22
N TYR A 25 14.22 10.50 8.31
CA TYR A 25 14.85 9.23 8.08
C TYR A 25 15.38 9.20 6.65
N ALA A 26 16.69 9.36 6.52
CA ALA A 26 17.40 9.14 5.27
C ALA A 26 17.50 7.62 5.03
N ALA A 27 16.97 7.14 3.93
CA ALA A 27 17.32 5.84 3.38
C ALA A 27 18.40 6.10 2.32
N ASP A 28 19.65 5.74 2.61
CA ASP A 28 20.69 5.56 1.60
C ASP A 28 20.32 4.31 0.79
N GLY A 29 19.84 4.49 -0.40
CA GLY A 29 19.40 3.40 -1.28
C GLY A 29 18.57 3.86 -2.47
N ALA A 30 18.74 5.08 -2.93
CA ALA A 30 18.09 5.55 -4.15
C ALA A 30 18.67 4.82 -5.38
N GLN A 31 17.94 3.84 -5.92
CA GLN A 31 18.13 3.45 -7.31
C GLN A 31 17.88 4.68 -8.19
N LYS A 32 18.93 5.04 -8.98
CA LYS A 32 18.84 6.11 -9.96
C LYS A 32 17.66 5.86 -10.91
N PRO A 33 16.80 6.86 -11.17
CA PRO A 33 15.78 6.72 -12.20
C PRO A 33 16.50 6.48 -13.54
N ALA A 34 16.01 5.50 -14.29
CA ALA A 34 16.49 5.21 -15.63
C ALA A 34 16.38 6.48 -16.49
N ALA A 35 17.52 6.91 -17.04
CA ALA A 35 17.61 8.07 -17.91
C ALA A 35 16.62 7.92 -19.07
N ARG A 36 15.91 9.01 -19.40
CA ARG A 36 15.14 9.15 -20.64
C ARG A 36 16.02 8.69 -21.80
N GLN A 37 15.71 7.54 -22.36
CA GLN A 37 16.29 7.14 -23.64
C GLN A 37 15.72 8.07 -24.71
N SER A 38 16.63 8.86 -25.31
CA SER A 38 16.35 9.60 -26.51
C SER A 38 15.84 8.63 -27.58
N ALA A 39 14.77 9.01 -28.30
CA ALA A 39 14.22 8.28 -29.41
C ALA A 39 15.21 8.24 -30.59
N SER A 40 16.21 7.37 -30.50
CA SER A 40 16.87 6.83 -31.67
C SER A 40 15.92 5.80 -32.29
N ALA A 41 15.87 5.67 -33.61
CA ALA A 41 15.07 4.68 -34.32
C ALA A 41 15.39 3.29 -33.77
N ALA A 42 14.71 2.88 -32.71
CA ALA A 42 14.91 1.60 -32.05
C ALA A 42 14.39 0.53 -33.01
N ALA A 43 15.21 -0.45 -33.28
CA ALA A 43 14.80 -1.67 -33.97
C ALA A 43 13.49 -2.14 -33.33
N ARG A 44 12.47 -2.44 -34.17
CA ARG A 44 11.15 -2.89 -33.70
C ARG A 44 11.35 -4.10 -32.79
N GLN A 45 10.94 -3.98 -31.54
CA GLN A 45 10.95 -5.09 -30.62
C GLN A 45 9.88 -6.10 -31.05
N ALA A 46 10.18 -7.39 -30.95
CA ALA A 46 9.26 -8.46 -31.30
C ALA A 46 8.04 -8.45 -30.34
N PHE A 47 6.92 -8.94 -30.83
CA PHE A 47 5.74 -9.20 -29.98
C PHE A 47 6.06 -10.23 -28.90
N GLU A 48 5.71 -9.95 -27.66
CA GLU A 48 5.89 -10.85 -26.53
C GLU A 48 4.62 -10.99 -25.69
N GLY A 49 4.18 -12.23 -25.49
CA GLY A 49 3.20 -12.59 -24.48
C GLY A 49 3.91 -12.91 -23.15
N LYS A 50 3.45 -12.32 -22.05
CA LYS A 50 4.00 -12.52 -20.71
C LYS A 50 2.92 -12.92 -19.71
N ILE A 51 3.30 -13.72 -18.73
CA ILE A 51 2.44 -14.08 -17.61
C ILE A 51 3.18 -13.80 -16.31
N TYR A 52 2.58 -12.97 -15.46
CA TYR A 52 3.12 -12.66 -14.15
C TYR A 52 2.30 -13.35 -13.07
N VAL A 53 2.98 -13.80 -12.02
CA VAL A 53 2.37 -14.42 -10.84
C VAL A 53 2.53 -13.44 -9.69
N SER A 54 1.42 -12.99 -9.10
CA SER A 54 1.46 -11.97 -8.05
C SER A 54 0.34 -12.16 -7.04
N ILE A 55 0.51 -11.58 -5.84
CA ILE A 55 -0.53 -11.41 -4.83
C ILE A 55 -1.15 -10.00 -4.86
N GLN A 56 -0.87 -9.22 -5.89
CA GLN A 56 -1.52 -7.93 -6.08
C GLN A 56 -3.01 -8.09 -6.35
N ASP A 57 -3.74 -7.00 -6.14
CA ASP A 57 -5.19 -6.98 -6.30
C ASP A 57 -5.60 -7.35 -7.74
N PRO A 58 -6.43 -8.40 -7.93
CA PRO A 58 -6.86 -8.84 -9.26
C PRO A 58 -7.75 -7.82 -9.98
N SER A 59 -8.31 -6.82 -9.29
CA SER A 59 -9.03 -5.72 -9.95
C SER A 59 -8.15 -4.90 -10.88
N MET A 60 -6.83 -5.03 -10.77
CA MET A 60 -5.84 -4.27 -11.52
C MET A 60 -5.99 -2.74 -11.42
N GLU A 61 -6.67 -2.20 -10.40
CA GLU A 61 -6.75 -0.76 -10.17
C GLU A 61 -5.35 -0.14 -10.06
N TRP A 62 -4.38 -0.87 -9.50
CA TRP A 62 -2.98 -0.49 -9.40
C TRP A 62 -2.28 -0.37 -10.76
N TRP A 63 -2.81 -1.00 -11.82
CA TRP A 63 -2.32 -0.89 -13.19
C TRP A 63 -3.04 0.21 -13.97
N PHE A 64 -4.38 0.21 -13.94
CA PHE A 64 -5.19 1.14 -14.73
C PHE A 64 -5.30 2.55 -14.14
N ASN A 65 -5.02 2.71 -12.85
CA ASN A 65 -5.06 4.00 -12.14
C ASN A 65 -3.67 4.63 -11.99
N VAL A 66 -2.80 4.45 -12.96
CA VAL A 66 -1.50 5.12 -13.04
C VAL A 66 -1.33 5.77 -14.43
N PRO A 67 -0.55 6.87 -14.54
CA PRO A 67 -0.28 7.47 -15.84
C PRO A 67 0.45 6.49 -16.75
N ALA A 68 0.18 6.58 -18.06
CA ALA A 68 0.79 5.70 -19.06
C ALA A 68 2.34 5.79 -19.10
N TYR A 69 2.92 6.88 -18.58
CA TYR A 69 4.37 7.05 -18.45
C TYR A 69 4.96 6.49 -17.13
N ALA A 70 4.12 6.19 -16.16
CA ALA A 70 4.53 5.55 -14.92
C ALA A 70 4.31 4.05 -15.09
N ALA A 71 5.38 3.31 -15.34
CA ALA A 71 5.28 1.85 -15.38
C ALA A 71 4.89 1.35 -13.97
N PRO A 72 3.69 0.78 -13.79
CA PRO A 72 3.32 0.22 -12.50
C PRO A 72 4.25 -0.96 -12.17
N HIS A 73 4.61 -1.06 -10.91
CA HIS A 73 5.46 -2.17 -10.45
C HIS A 73 4.61 -3.43 -10.29
N ILE A 74 5.00 -4.51 -10.97
CA ILE A 74 4.42 -5.84 -10.76
C ILE A 74 5.27 -6.55 -9.71
N SER A 75 4.69 -6.76 -8.52
CA SER A 75 5.35 -7.52 -7.44
C SER A 75 5.23 -9.02 -7.74
N GLU A 76 6.14 -9.49 -8.59
CA GLU A 76 6.17 -10.89 -8.98
C GLU A 76 6.63 -11.77 -7.80
N ILE A 77 5.90 -12.87 -7.56
CA ILE A 77 6.26 -13.86 -6.56
C ILE A 77 6.82 -15.12 -7.23
N LYS A 78 7.82 -15.73 -6.60
CA LYS A 78 8.44 -17.00 -7.04
C LYS A 78 8.15 -18.16 -6.11
N LYS A 79 7.50 -17.88 -4.97
CA LYS A 79 7.15 -18.83 -3.94
C LYS A 79 5.76 -18.55 -3.40
N ILE A 80 5.01 -19.60 -3.13
CA ILE A 80 3.66 -19.55 -2.58
C ILE A 80 3.48 -20.64 -1.53
N PHE A 81 2.57 -20.41 -0.59
CA PHE A 81 2.23 -21.36 0.44
C PHE A 81 0.84 -21.96 0.21
N PHE A 82 0.59 -23.17 0.77
CA PHE A 82 -0.75 -23.74 0.75
C PHE A 82 -1.78 -22.75 1.32
N ASN A 83 -2.93 -22.69 0.68
CA ASN A 83 -4.04 -21.80 1.00
C ASN A 83 -3.75 -20.30 0.80
N GLN A 84 -2.59 -19.90 0.34
CA GLN A 84 -2.33 -18.52 -0.09
C GLN A 84 -2.98 -18.27 -1.44
N GLU A 85 -3.72 -17.17 -1.55
CA GLU A 85 -4.32 -16.72 -2.80
C GLU A 85 -3.29 -15.93 -3.63
N PHE A 86 -3.31 -16.13 -4.94
CA PHE A 86 -2.50 -15.39 -5.91
C PHE A 86 -3.23 -15.31 -7.23
N SER A 87 -2.74 -14.45 -8.10
CA SER A 87 -3.34 -14.26 -9.42
C SER A 87 -2.31 -14.36 -10.54
N LEU A 88 -2.76 -14.85 -11.68
CA LEU A 88 -2.02 -14.86 -12.93
C LEU A 88 -2.47 -13.66 -13.76
N PHE A 89 -1.53 -12.82 -14.13
CA PHE A 89 -1.76 -11.61 -14.90
C PHE A 89 -1.18 -11.77 -16.30
N PRO A 90 -2.01 -11.97 -17.35
CA PRO A 90 -1.53 -12.02 -18.72
C PRO A 90 -1.25 -10.62 -19.26
N PHE A 91 -0.13 -10.45 -19.93
CA PHE A 91 0.30 -9.21 -20.58
C PHE A 91 0.76 -9.47 -22.01
N ALA A 92 0.75 -8.43 -22.82
CA ALA A 92 1.42 -8.45 -24.11
C ALA A 92 2.23 -7.16 -24.31
N GLU A 93 3.45 -7.32 -24.80
CA GLU A 93 4.34 -6.22 -25.17
C GLU A 93 4.46 -6.14 -26.70
N ASN A 94 4.64 -4.94 -27.20
CA ASN A 94 4.87 -4.65 -28.62
C ASN A 94 3.78 -5.16 -29.59
N ALA A 95 2.54 -5.33 -29.09
CA ALA A 95 1.41 -5.66 -29.92
C ALA A 95 1.19 -4.59 -31.01
N LYS A 96 0.88 -5.01 -32.24
CA LYS A 96 0.63 -4.10 -33.34
C LYS A 96 -0.65 -3.31 -33.14
N VAL A 97 -0.61 -2.04 -33.53
CA VAL A 97 -1.79 -1.18 -33.52
C VAL A 97 -2.25 -0.91 -34.96
N ARG A 98 -3.56 -1.04 -35.18
CA ARG A 98 -4.24 -0.63 -36.43
C ARG A 98 -5.43 0.25 -36.04
N ASP A 99 -5.49 1.46 -36.59
CA ASP A 99 -6.56 2.43 -36.27
C ASP A 99 -6.72 2.69 -34.75
N GLY A 100 -5.60 2.78 -34.04
CA GLY A 100 -5.57 3.01 -32.59
C GLY A 100 -6.03 1.81 -31.75
N LYS A 101 -6.22 0.63 -32.34
CA LYS A 101 -6.70 -0.59 -31.67
C LYS A 101 -5.69 -1.70 -31.73
N PHE A 102 -5.64 -2.54 -30.70
CA PHE A 102 -4.92 -3.81 -30.67
C PHE A 102 -5.90 -4.97 -30.43
N SER A 103 -5.51 -6.19 -30.80
CA SER A 103 -6.29 -7.40 -30.54
C SER A 103 -5.35 -8.58 -30.37
N ILE A 104 -5.51 -9.32 -29.27
CA ILE A 104 -4.65 -10.43 -28.87
C ILE A 104 -5.51 -11.64 -28.53
N SER A 105 -5.15 -12.81 -29.04
CA SER A 105 -5.65 -14.09 -28.54
C SER A 105 -4.58 -14.80 -27.73
N TYR A 106 -4.99 -15.57 -26.72
CA TYR A 106 -4.06 -16.26 -25.86
C TYR A 106 -4.65 -17.52 -25.22
N SER A 107 -3.75 -18.45 -24.89
CA SER A 107 -4.06 -19.64 -24.09
C SER A 107 -3.05 -19.75 -22.94
N ILE A 108 -3.48 -20.26 -21.79
CA ILE A 108 -2.63 -20.45 -20.61
C ILE A 108 -2.70 -21.91 -20.19
N THR A 109 -1.52 -22.49 -19.95
CA THR A 109 -1.37 -23.84 -19.40
C THR A 109 -0.56 -23.82 -18.11
N MET A 110 -0.85 -24.76 -17.24
CA MET A 110 -0.10 -25.04 -16.01
C MET A 110 0.47 -26.44 -16.06
N LYS A 111 1.77 -26.58 -15.86
CA LYS A 111 2.43 -27.87 -15.66
C LYS A 111 2.71 -28.04 -14.16
N THR A 112 2.20 -29.12 -13.59
CA THR A 112 2.37 -29.50 -12.19
C THR A 112 3.75 -30.16 -11.95
N PRO A 113 4.22 -30.30 -10.68
CA PRO A 113 5.51 -30.92 -10.38
C PRO A 113 5.65 -32.38 -10.88
N ASP A 114 4.57 -33.11 -10.93
CA ASP A 114 4.52 -34.48 -11.48
C ASP A 114 4.51 -34.55 -13.00
N GLY A 115 4.54 -33.39 -13.67
CA GLY A 115 4.58 -33.27 -15.13
C GLY A 115 3.20 -33.21 -15.80
N THR A 116 2.10 -33.31 -15.03
CA THR A 116 0.74 -33.22 -15.59
C THR A 116 0.50 -31.82 -16.17
N LEU A 117 -0.02 -31.75 -17.40
CA LEU A 117 -0.39 -30.51 -18.05
C LEU A 117 -1.88 -30.23 -17.86
N ARG A 118 -2.23 -29.03 -17.43
CA ARG A 118 -3.60 -28.56 -17.29
C ARG A 118 -3.79 -27.27 -18.09
N GLU A 119 -4.82 -27.22 -18.88
CA GLU A 119 -5.23 -26.02 -19.58
C GLU A 119 -6.07 -25.17 -18.62
N LEU A 120 -5.66 -23.91 -18.41
CA LEU A 120 -6.35 -22.95 -17.57
C LEU A 120 -7.24 -22.01 -18.39
N VAL A 121 -6.74 -21.59 -19.55
CA VAL A 121 -7.46 -20.72 -20.50
C VAL A 121 -7.22 -21.22 -21.91
N ARG A 122 -8.27 -21.27 -22.71
CA ARG A 122 -8.20 -21.67 -24.13
C ARG A 122 -8.73 -20.55 -25.01
N ASP A 123 -7.93 -20.13 -25.98
CA ASP A 123 -8.30 -19.22 -27.09
C ASP A 123 -9.08 -17.96 -26.65
N ALA A 124 -8.75 -17.45 -25.45
CA ALA A 124 -9.31 -16.21 -24.95
C ALA A 124 -8.78 -15.01 -25.77
N LYS A 125 -9.56 -13.93 -25.81
CA LYS A 125 -9.21 -12.72 -26.57
C LYS A 125 -9.39 -11.48 -25.71
N PHE A 126 -8.47 -10.54 -25.85
CA PHE A 126 -8.66 -9.20 -25.34
C PHE A 126 -8.22 -8.16 -26.37
N SER A 127 -8.85 -7.03 -26.34
CA SER A 127 -8.61 -5.92 -27.26
C SER A 127 -8.86 -4.59 -26.56
N GLY A 128 -8.31 -3.53 -27.12
CA GLY A 128 -8.49 -2.20 -26.57
C GLY A 128 -7.89 -1.14 -27.47
N THR A 129 -7.83 0.10 -26.95
CA THR A 129 -7.17 1.21 -27.62
C THR A 129 -5.75 1.38 -27.07
N LYS A 130 -4.83 1.79 -27.93
CA LYS A 130 -3.42 1.97 -27.61
C LYS A 130 -2.84 3.10 -28.43
N ILE A 131 -1.96 3.89 -27.81
CA ILE A 131 -1.39 5.08 -28.45
C ILE A 131 -0.20 4.73 -29.35
N ALA A 132 0.57 3.70 -29.01
CA ALA A 132 1.81 3.33 -29.71
C ALA A 132 2.06 1.80 -29.67
N ASP A 133 2.86 1.30 -30.60
CA ASP A 133 3.19 -0.14 -30.70
C ASP A 133 4.03 -0.68 -29.55
N ASN A 134 4.85 0.16 -28.90
CA ASN A 134 5.81 -0.23 -27.86
C ASN A 134 5.26 -0.16 -26.42
N ILE A 135 3.94 -0.12 -26.25
CA ILE A 135 3.31 -0.06 -24.93
C ILE A 135 2.92 -1.47 -24.48
N ILE A 136 3.17 -1.76 -23.21
CA ILE A 136 2.67 -2.97 -22.56
C ILE A 136 1.17 -2.85 -22.37
N VAL A 137 0.43 -3.88 -22.76
CA VAL A 137 -1.01 -3.98 -22.55
C VAL A 137 -1.31 -5.14 -21.60
N ALA A 138 -2.16 -4.87 -20.61
CA ALA A 138 -2.61 -5.86 -19.66
C ALA A 138 -3.94 -6.46 -20.10
N CYS A 139 -4.09 -7.76 -19.94
CA CYS A 139 -5.38 -8.41 -20.05
C CYS A 139 -6.25 -8.04 -18.85
N PRO A 140 -7.50 -7.61 -19.03
CA PRO A 140 -8.38 -7.32 -17.91
C PRO A 140 -8.83 -8.60 -17.17
N ASP A 141 -8.79 -9.74 -17.84
CA ASP A 141 -9.18 -11.03 -17.27
C ASP A 141 -7.99 -11.64 -16.51
N VAL A 142 -8.04 -11.53 -15.21
CA VAL A 142 -7.06 -12.09 -14.28
C VAL A 142 -7.56 -13.45 -13.79
N ILE A 143 -6.66 -14.40 -13.60
CA ILE A 143 -7.00 -15.73 -13.13
C ILE A 143 -6.60 -15.86 -11.66
N ASP A 144 -7.58 -15.88 -10.77
CA ASP A 144 -7.35 -16.13 -9.36
C ASP A 144 -7.10 -17.59 -9.09
N PHE A 145 -6.12 -17.87 -8.25
CA PHE A 145 -5.66 -19.22 -7.96
C PHE A 145 -5.38 -19.42 -6.47
N LYS A 146 -5.56 -20.68 -6.02
CA LYS A 146 -5.24 -21.10 -4.67
C LYS A 146 -4.89 -22.57 -4.68
N PHE A 147 -3.73 -22.90 -4.15
CA PHE A 147 -3.33 -24.27 -3.94
C PHE A 147 -3.78 -24.75 -2.56
N ASP A 148 -4.56 -25.81 -2.51
CA ASP A 148 -4.88 -26.52 -1.28
C ASP A 148 -4.05 -27.83 -1.18
N LYS A 149 -4.27 -28.59 -0.11
CA LYS A 149 -3.52 -29.84 0.18
C LYS A 149 -3.68 -30.95 -0.87
N ARG A 150 -4.56 -30.78 -1.89
CA ARG A 150 -4.71 -31.73 -3.01
C ARG A 150 -3.65 -31.55 -4.08
N TYR A 151 -2.97 -30.42 -4.07
CA TYR A 151 -1.88 -30.14 -5.00
C TYR A 151 -0.56 -30.60 -4.38
N PRO A 152 0.31 -31.31 -5.14
CA PRO A 152 1.65 -31.67 -4.66
C PRO A 152 2.49 -30.41 -4.47
N ASP A 153 3.30 -30.36 -3.41
CA ASP A 153 4.35 -29.37 -3.28
C ASP A 153 5.41 -29.53 -4.38
N GLY A 154 6.07 -28.44 -4.74
CA GLY A 154 7.05 -28.45 -5.81
C GLY A 154 6.93 -27.28 -6.78
N LEU A 155 7.64 -27.39 -7.90
CA LEU A 155 7.74 -26.32 -8.91
C LEU A 155 6.61 -26.44 -9.93
N TYR A 156 5.77 -25.42 -9.99
CA TYR A 156 4.73 -25.24 -11.01
C TYR A 156 5.26 -24.32 -12.11
N LYS A 157 4.92 -24.62 -13.36
CA LYS A 157 5.24 -23.81 -14.53
C LYS A 157 3.95 -23.33 -15.18
N PHE A 158 3.79 -22.03 -15.30
CA PHE A 158 2.72 -21.39 -16.07
C PHE A 158 3.26 -20.94 -17.41
N SER A 159 2.58 -21.29 -18.49
CA SER A 159 3.00 -20.89 -19.84
C SER A 159 1.84 -20.20 -20.54
N ILE A 160 2.11 -19.07 -21.17
CA ILE A 160 1.18 -18.34 -22.04
C ILE A 160 1.63 -18.52 -23.49
N SER A 161 0.69 -18.86 -24.36
CA SER A 161 0.84 -18.76 -25.81
C SER A 161 -0.05 -17.64 -26.28
N ALA A 162 0.53 -16.58 -26.85
CA ALA A 162 -0.18 -15.39 -27.29
C ALA A 162 0.03 -15.15 -28.79
N LYS A 163 -0.99 -14.60 -29.46
CA LYS A 163 -0.95 -14.20 -30.85
C LYS A 163 -1.49 -12.79 -31.01
N ASP A 164 -0.73 -11.94 -31.64
CA ASP A 164 -1.20 -10.65 -32.11
C ASP A 164 -2.06 -10.86 -33.39
N GLU A 165 -3.36 -10.62 -33.28
CA GLU A 165 -4.31 -10.83 -34.37
C GLU A 165 -4.13 -9.83 -35.52
N ILE A 166 -3.42 -8.72 -35.31
CA ILE A 166 -3.18 -7.70 -36.35
C ILE A 166 -1.93 -7.99 -37.15
N SER A 167 -0.82 -8.34 -36.49
CA SER A 167 0.43 -8.70 -37.17
C SER A 167 0.48 -10.18 -37.58
N GLY A 168 -0.24 -11.05 -36.86
CA GLY A 168 -0.14 -12.50 -36.99
C GLY A 168 1.05 -13.10 -36.23
N GLU A 169 1.87 -12.29 -35.57
CA GLU A 169 3.00 -12.75 -34.77
C GLU A 169 2.53 -13.57 -33.55
N THR A 170 3.26 -14.62 -33.21
CA THR A 170 3.00 -15.48 -32.06
C THR A 170 4.18 -15.45 -31.10
N SER A 171 3.90 -15.57 -29.81
CA SER A 171 4.91 -15.62 -28.75
C SER A 171 4.50 -16.59 -27.65
N THR A 172 5.49 -17.15 -26.95
CA THR A 172 5.29 -17.95 -25.73
C THR A 172 6.08 -17.34 -24.60
N GLY A 173 5.43 -17.17 -23.44
CA GLY A 173 6.06 -16.72 -22.21
C GLY A 173 5.89 -17.76 -21.10
N GLU A 174 6.78 -17.77 -20.14
CA GLU A 174 6.76 -18.74 -19.03
C GLU A 174 7.03 -18.06 -17.70
N ASN A 175 6.43 -18.61 -16.64
CA ASN A 175 6.69 -18.24 -15.28
C ASN A 175 6.71 -19.48 -14.38
N HIS A 176 7.47 -19.40 -13.30
CA HIS A 176 7.65 -20.51 -12.38
C HIS A 176 7.27 -20.09 -10.96
N LEU A 177 6.58 -20.98 -10.24
CA LEU A 177 6.11 -20.77 -8.88
C LEU A 177 6.38 -22.00 -8.03
N GLN A 178 7.15 -21.82 -6.95
CA GLN A 178 7.40 -22.89 -5.98
C GLN A 178 6.27 -22.92 -4.96
N LEU A 179 5.47 -24.00 -4.95
CA LEU A 179 4.54 -24.28 -3.87
C LEU A 179 5.30 -24.99 -2.74
N THR A 180 5.09 -24.56 -1.50
CA THR A 180 5.73 -25.16 -0.32
C THR A 180 4.84 -25.06 0.91
N GLN A 181 5.17 -25.83 1.95
CA GLN A 181 4.54 -25.71 3.25
C GLN A 181 5.01 -24.43 3.96
N TRP A 182 4.12 -23.86 4.77
CA TRP A 182 4.47 -22.73 5.63
C TRP A 182 5.46 -23.18 6.71
N ALA A 183 6.49 -22.37 6.90
CA ALA A 183 7.40 -22.49 8.03
C ALA A 183 7.61 -21.06 8.60
N ALA A 184 7.23 -20.89 9.86
CA ALA A 184 7.31 -19.58 10.50
C ALA A 184 8.78 -19.07 10.57
N PRO A 185 9.09 -17.91 10.00
CA PRO A 185 10.41 -17.33 10.11
C PRO A 185 10.66 -16.75 11.51
N LEU A 186 11.93 -16.51 11.82
CA LEU A 186 12.29 -15.79 13.05
C LEU A 186 11.83 -14.32 12.97
N PRO A 187 11.32 -13.76 14.07
CA PRO A 187 10.99 -12.33 14.14
C PRO A 187 12.20 -11.44 13.85
N PHE A 188 11.97 -10.30 13.22
CA PHE A 188 13.02 -9.31 13.04
C PHE A 188 13.40 -8.65 14.37
N SER A 189 14.68 -8.30 14.52
CA SER A 189 15.18 -7.48 15.61
C SER A 189 15.79 -6.19 15.06
N GLY A 190 15.51 -5.07 15.75
CA GLY A 190 16.03 -3.76 15.36
C GLY A 190 15.00 -2.83 14.73
N LYS A 191 14.72 -1.71 15.40
CA LYS A 191 13.70 -0.71 14.99
C LYS A 191 13.90 -0.16 13.61
N LYS A 192 15.14 0.07 13.20
CA LYS A 192 15.46 0.56 11.86
C LYS A 192 15.03 -0.48 10.82
N LEU A 193 15.40 -1.74 11.03
CA LEU A 193 15.09 -2.84 10.13
C LEU A 193 13.57 -3.00 9.93
N VAL A 194 12.82 -3.07 11.03
CA VAL A 194 11.35 -3.18 10.99
C VAL A 194 10.72 -2.04 10.21
N ARG A 195 11.15 -0.80 10.47
CA ARG A 195 10.64 0.38 9.76
C ARG A 195 10.97 0.35 8.27
N ASP A 196 12.20 -0.01 7.92
CA ASP A 196 12.65 -0.04 6.54
C ASP A 196 11.85 -1.10 5.75
N TYR A 197 11.58 -2.27 6.34
CA TYR A 197 10.71 -3.28 5.74
C TYR A 197 9.25 -2.85 5.63
N VAL A 198 8.68 -2.19 6.65
CA VAL A 198 7.29 -1.67 6.55
C VAL A 198 7.18 -0.70 5.38
N SER A 199 8.13 0.23 5.26
CA SER A 199 8.09 1.27 4.22
C SER A 199 8.37 0.76 2.81
N ALA A 200 9.03 -0.40 2.66
CA ALA A 200 9.35 -1.02 1.38
C ALA A 200 8.50 -2.25 1.06
N TYR A 201 7.59 -2.65 1.94
CA TYR A 201 6.84 -3.91 1.83
C TYR A 201 6.09 -4.05 0.51
N SER A 202 5.44 -2.99 0.04
CA SER A 202 4.69 -3.01 -1.22
C SER A 202 5.55 -3.31 -2.46
N LEU A 203 6.86 -3.11 -2.40
CA LEU A 203 7.79 -3.39 -3.50
C LEU A 203 8.11 -4.89 -3.60
N GLN A 204 8.18 -5.58 -2.47
CA GLN A 204 8.42 -7.03 -2.39
C GLN A 204 7.58 -7.64 -1.26
N PRO A 205 6.25 -7.74 -1.45
CA PRO A 205 5.39 -8.30 -0.44
C PRO A 205 5.70 -9.79 -0.25
N SER A 206 5.97 -10.18 1.00
CA SER A 206 6.26 -11.56 1.38
C SER A 206 5.55 -11.90 2.69
N PRO A 207 4.86 -13.05 2.75
CA PRO A 207 4.23 -13.52 3.98
C PRO A 207 5.25 -13.73 5.11
N GLU A 208 6.45 -14.20 4.79
CA GLU A 208 7.52 -14.40 5.76
C GLU A 208 7.98 -13.06 6.36
N THR A 209 8.16 -12.05 5.50
CA THR A 209 8.50 -10.69 5.94
C THR A 209 7.39 -10.11 6.81
N LEU A 210 6.12 -10.28 6.42
CA LEU A 210 4.97 -9.83 7.20
C LEU A 210 4.92 -10.50 8.58
N TYR A 211 5.11 -11.81 8.64
CA TYR A 211 5.14 -12.56 9.90
C TYR A 211 6.30 -12.09 10.78
N ALA A 212 7.51 -11.97 10.22
CA ALA A 212 8.69 -11.53 10.95
C ALA A 212 8.57 -10.10 11.51
N ILE A 213 7.93 -9.18 10.75
CA ILE A 213 7.58 -7.83 11.22
C ILE A 213 6.57 -7.91 12.37
N PHE A 214 5.47 -8.62 12.17
CA PHE A 214 4.36 -8.68 13.11
C PHE A 214 4.78 -9.19 14.49
N PHE A 215 5.64 -10.22 14.54
CA PHE A 215 6.13 -10.80 15.78
C PHE A 215 7.41 -10.14 16.32
N SER A 216 7.95 -9.12 15.65
CA SER A 216 9.06 -8.33 16.17
C SER A 216 8.65 -7.54 17.42
N ASP A 217 9.52 -7.52 18.44
CA ASP A 217 9.34 -6.67 19.61
C ASP A 217 9.47 -5.18 19.28
N ASP A 218 10.16 -4.86 18.19
CA ASP A 218 10.30 -3.49 17.67
C ASP A 218 9.11 -2.99 16.86
N PHE A 219 8.17 -3.89 16.52
CA PHE A 219 6.91 -3.54 15.87
C PHE A 219 5.81 -3.35 16.91
N SER A 220 5.57 -2.12 17.32
CA SER A 220 4.58 -1.79 18.34
C SER A 220 3.25 -1.38 17.72
N LEU A 221 2.14 -1.90 18.25
CA LEU A 221 0.79 -1.41 17.99
C LEU A 221 0.41 -0.21 18.88
N GLU A 222 1.27 0.15 19.83
CA GLU A 222 1.13 1.33 20.65
C GLU A 222 2.04 2.46 20.17
N GLN A 223 1.57 3.69 20.29
CA GLN A 223 2.33 4.87 19.94
C GLN A 223 3.40 5.14 21.00
N LYS A 224 4.65 5.26 20.57
CA LYS A 224 5.76 5.54 21.47
C LYS A 224 5.58 6.91 22.13
N GLY A 225 5.67 6.95 23.45
CA GLY A 225 5.57 8.20 24.25
C GLY A 225 4.15 8.65 24.53
N ALA A 226 3.14 7.93 24.05
CA ALA A 226 1.73 8.15 24.38
C ALA A 226 1.13 6.84 24.89
N PRO A 227 1.27 6.54 26.18
CA PRO A 227 0.75 5.31 26.76
C PRO A 227 -0.74 5.16 26.47
N ASN A 228 -1.16 3.97 26.07
CA ASN A 228 -2.52 3.63 25.67
C ASN A 228 -3.01 4.29 24.34
N SER A 229 -2.12 4.85 23.53
CA SER A 229 -2.44 5.34 22.19
C SER A 229 -2.05 4.30 21.16
N LEU A 230 -2.93 4.05 20.18
CA LEU A 230 -2.69 3.09 19.10
C LEU A 230 -1.79 3.70 18.01
N ASN A 231 -0.94 2.87 17.42
CA ASN A 231 -0.18 3.22 16.22
C ASN A 231 -1.02 2.94 14.98
N TYR A 232 -1.77 3.92 14.54
CA TYR A 232 -2.73 3.77 13.43
C TYR A 232 -2.05 3.49 12.09
N LEU A 233 -0.82 3.96 11.88
CA LEU A 233 -0.04 3.60 10.67
C LEU A 233 0.23 2.09 10.65
N HIS A 234 0.68 1.52 11.76
CA HIS A 234 0.90 0.08 11.84
C HIS A 234 -0.41 -0.72 11.72
N LEU A 235 -1.51 -0.21 12.26
CA LEU A 235 -2.83 -0.84 12.12
C LEU A 235 -3.29 -0.84 10.66
N GLY A 236 -3.16 0.28 9.95
CA GLY A 236 -3.47 0.38 8.53
C GLY A 236 -2.63 -0.57 7.68
N PHE A 237 -1.32 -0.63 7.96
CA PHE A 237 -0.39 -1.57 7.32
C PHE A 237 -0.81 -3.03 7.54
N LEU A 238 -1.05 -3.42 8.79
CA LEU A 238 -1.47 -4.80 9.11
C LEU A 238 -2.80 -5.17 8.46
N LYS A 239 -3.78 -4.27 8.53
CA LYS A 239 -5.10 -4.50 7.92
C LYS A 239 -4.96 -4.83 6.44
N ALA A 240 -4.19 -4.03 5.71
CA ALA A 240 -4.00 -4.20 4.28
C ALA A 240 -3.12 -5.42 3.93
N ALA A 241 -2.00 -5.62 4.64
CA ALA A 241 -1.08 -6.72 4.38
C ALA A 241 -1.69 -8.09 4.73
N PHE A 242 -2.37 -8.22 5.89
CA PHE A 242 -3.03 -9.47 6.26
C PHE A 242 -4.32 -9.76 5.47
N ALA A 243 -4.98 -8.74 4.92
CA ALA A 243 -6.10 -8.97 4.00
C ALA A 243 -5.70 -9.81 2.79
N LYS A 244 -4.45 -9.65 2.32
CA LYS A 244 -3.86 -10.42 1.20
C LYS A 244 -3.18 -11.72 1.65
N ASN A 245 -2.90 -11.87 2.93
CA ASN A 245 -2.20 -13.01 3.50
C ASN A 245 -3.06 -13.70 4.58
N ARG A 246 -4.36 -13.85 4.33
CA ARG A 246 -5.32 -14.43 5.29
C ARG A 246 -4.97 -15.87 5.69
N PHE A 247 -4.26 -16.60 4.85
CA PHE A 247 -3.79 -17.96 5.16
C PHE A 247 -2.87 -18.00 6.40
N LEU A 248 -2.20 -16.89 6.76
CA LEU A 248 -1.41 -16.80 7.99
C LEU A 248 -2.25 -16.83 9.27
N ILE A 249 -3.53 -16.47 9.20
CA ILE A 249 -4.39 -16.42 10.40
C ILE A 249 -4.55 -17.79 11.04
N PRO A 250 -4.94 -18.88 10.31
CA PRO A 250 -4.95 -20.23 10.89
C PRO A 250 -3.56 -20.68 11.35
N GLU A 251 -2.49 -20.40 10.60
CA GLU A 251 -1.13 -20.79 10.99
C GLU A 251 -0.71 -20.16 12.33
N ILE A 252 -1.00 -18.87 12.54
CA ILE A 252 -0.73 -18.18 13.80
C ILE A 252 -1.65 -18.70 14.92
N ARG A 253 -2.91 -19.01 14.59
CA ARG A 253 -3.89 -19.54 15.54
C ARG A 253 -3.45 -20.90 16.10
N ASP A 254 -2.94 -21.77 15.25
CA ASP A 254 -2.44 -23.10 15.64
C ASP A 254 -1.24 -23.01 16.58
N ASP A 255 -0.38 -21.99 16.38
CA ASP A 255 0.81 -21.74 17.23
C ASP A 255 0.52 -20.80 18.42
N PHE A 256 -0.71 -20.32 18.61
CA PHE A 256 -1.06 -19.28 19.56
C PHE A 256 -0.56 -19.53 21.00
N LYS A 257 -0.62 -20.77 21.46
CA LYS A 257 -0.20 -21.13 22.84
C LYS A 257 1.30 -20.96 23.07
N ASN A 258 2.10 -21.03 22.01
CA ASN A 258 3.56 -20.87 22.05
C ASN A 258 3.99 -19.41 21.96
N LEU A 259 3.08 -18.49 21.62
CA LEU A 259 3.38 -17.07 21.49
C LEU A 259 3.59 -16.42 22.88
N SER A 260 4.44 -15.40 22.93
CA SER A 260 4.58 -14.54 24.11
C SER A 260 3.25 -13.81 24.42
N PRO A 261 2.99 -13.42 25.69
CA PRO A 261 1.76 -12.69 26.03
C PRO A 261 1.53 -11.41 25.20
N ILE A 262 2.60 -10.71 24.83
CA ILE A 262 2.53 -9.52 23.98
C ILE A 262 2.07 -9.90 22.57
N ASN A 263 2.64 -10.95 22.00
CA ASN A 263 2.30 -11.41 20.66
C ASN A 263 0.88 -12.01 20.58
N ARG A 264 0.43 -12.68 21.65
CA ARG A 264 -0.97 -13.11 21.78
C ARG A 264 -1.93 -11.92 21.78
N ALA A 265 -1.61 -10.86 22.53
CA ALA A 265 -2.40 -9.63 22.52
C ALA A 265 -2.42 -8.94 21.15
N LYS A 266 -1.26 -8.87 20.44
CA LYS A 266 -1.19 -8.37 19.07
C LYS A 266 -2.09 -9.18 18.14
N PHE A 267 -2.09 -10.50 18.24
CA PHE A 267 -2.91 -11.35 17.38
C PHE A 267 -4.40 -11.20 17.66
N ILE A 268 -4.83 -11.13 18.93
CA ILE A 268 -6.22 -10.84 19.30
C ILE A 268 -6.68 -9.50 18.71
N MET A 269 -5.83 -8.46 18.76
CA MET A 269 -6.11 -7.16 18.14
C MET A 269 -6.22 -7.27 16.62
N LEU A 270 -5.32 -8.01 15.97
CA LEU A 270 -5.35 -8.25 14.53
C LEU A 270 -6.67 -8.89 14.09
N LEU A 271 -7.14 -9.91 14.81
CA LEU A 271 -8.42 -10.56 14.51
C LEU A 271 -9.60 -9.58 14.62
N ALA A 272 -9.58 -8.67 15.60
CA ALA A 272 -10.60 -7.63 15.72
C ALA A 272 -10.50 -6.59 14.59
N LEU A 273 -9.30 -6.18 14.21
CA LEU A 273 -9.04 -5.22 13.13
C LEU A 273 -9.50 -5.73 11.76
N LEU A 274 -9.37 -7.05 11.53
CA LEU A 274 -9.75 -7.73 10.27
C LEU A 274 -11.20 -8.19 10.26
N ASP A 275 -11.95 -7.98 11.35
CA ASP A 275 -13.27 -8.59 11.58
C ASP A 275 -13.26 -10.12 11.35
N ALA A 276 -12.14 -10.76 11.70
CA ALA A 276 -11.97 -12.19 11.58
C ALA A 276 -12.61 -12.93 12.77
N GLU A 277 -12.78 -14.24 12.63
CA GLU A 277 -13.26 -15.09 13.70
C GLU A 277 -12.42 -14.94 14.97
N LYS A 278 -13.08 -14.80 16.12
CA LYS A 278 -12.40 -14.67 17.42
C LYS A 278 -11.65 -15.94 17.81
N MET A 279 -10.68 -15.80 18.72
CA MET A 279 -10.06 -16.94 19.35
C MET A 279 -11.08 -17.71 20.21
N ASP A 280 -10.93 -19.03 20.26
CA ASP A 280 -11.68 -19.87 21.19
C ASP A 280 -11.33 -19.47 22.63
N GLU A 281 -12.35 -19.27 23.45
CA GLU A 281 -12.18 -18.86 24.85
C GLU A 281 -11.45 -19.90 25.70
N SER A 282 -11.50 -21.18 25.30
CA SER A 282 -10.73 -22.25 25.96
C SER A 282 -9.20 -22.10 25.79
N ALA A 283 -8.77 -21.42 24.73
CA ALA A 283 -7.36 -21.15 24.47
C ALA A 283 -6.83 -19.87 25.16
N LEU A 284 -7.71 -19.09 25.78
CA LEU A 284 -7.41 -17.77 26.33
C LEU A 284 -7.37 -17.79 27.86
N SER A 285 -6.44 -17.04 28.44
CA SER A 285 -6.48 -16.65 29.86
C SER A 285 -7.63 -15.65 30.12
N ASP A 286 -8.03 -15.48 31.38
CA ASP A 286 -9.11 -14.55 31.73
C ASP A 286 -8.79 -13.10 31.33
N ALA A 287 -7.54 -12.69 31.41
CA ALA A 287 -7.10 -11.38 30.94
C ALA A 287 -7.26 -11.22 29.43
N GLU A 288 -6.94 -12.24 28.65
CA GLU A 288 -7.08 -12.27 27.19
C GLU A 288 -8.55 -12.32 26.75
N LYS A 289 -9.41 -13.06 27.46
CA LYS A 289 -10.88 -13.04 27.22
C LYS A 289 -11.45 -11.64 27.39
N LYS A 290 -11.07 -10.99 28.49
CA LYS A 290 -11.49 -9.60 28.76
C LYS A 290 -10.95 -8.64 27.69
N TYR A 291 -9.69 -8.80 27.28
CA TYR A 291 -9.09 -8.01 26.20
C TYR A 291 -9.81 -8.23 24.87
N GLN A 292 -10.03 -9.50 24.48
CA GLN A 292 -10.76 -9.84 23.25
C GLN A 292 -12.16 -9.21 23.21
N THR A 293 -12.89 -9.30 24.33
CA THR A 293 -14.23 -8.70 24.43
C THR A 293 -14.19 -7.19 24.30
N THR A 294 -13.16 -6.55 24.87
CA THR A 294 -13.03 -5.10 24.85
C THR A 294 -12.61 -4.57 23.48
N ILE A 295 -11.58 -5.20 22.85
CA ILE A 295 -11.08 -4.73 21.57
C ILE A 295 -12.10 -4.93 20.44
N ARG A 296 -12.96 -5.95 20.51
CA ARG A 296 -14.05 -6.16 19.53
C ARG A 296 -15.16 -5.13 19.61
N LYS A 297 -15.31 -4.46 20.76
CA LYS A 297 -16.22 -3.32 20.90
C LYS A 297 -15.59 -1.99 20.47
N PHE A 298 -14.28 -1.98 20.31
CA PHE A 298 -13.57 -0.81 19.84
C PHE A 298 -13.83 -0.58 18.35
N LYS A 299 -14.31 0.63 18.02
CA LYS A 299 -14.50 1.03 16.62
C LYS A 299 -13.22 1.61 16.09
N PHE A 300 -12.49 0.82 15.29
CA PHE A 300 -11.35 1.33 14.55
C PHE A 300 -11.80 2.40 13.56
N PRO A 301 -11.07 3.51 13.40
CA PRO A 301 -11.39 4.51 12.39
C PRO A 301 -11.42 3.86 11.00
N ASN A 302 -12.48 4.15 10.23
CA ASN A 302 -12.47 3.79 8.81
C ASN A 302 -11.88 4.96 8.02
N PRO A 303 -10.74 4.76 7.33
CA PRO A 303 -10.06 5.85 6.63
C PRO A 303 -10.82 6.36 5.39
N TYR A 304 -11.88 5.65 4.97
CA TYR A 304 -12.71 6.01 3.81
C TYR A 304 -14.03 6.69 4.18
N ASP A 305 -14.36 6.78 5.48
CA ASP A 305 -15.48 7.59 5.96
C ASP A 305 -15.15 9.09 5.90
N ASP A 306 -16.14 9.96 6.19
CA ASP A 306 -15.89 11.39 6.31
C ASP A 306 -14.79 11.70 7.32
N TRP A 307 -14.03 12.78 7.06
CA TRP A 307 -12.95 13.18 7.95
C TRP A 307 -13.48 13.61 9.30
N ASP A 308 -13.18 12.84 10.32
CA ASP A 308 -13.53 13.16 11.70
C ASP A 308 -12.54 14.17 12.29
N ALA A 309 -13.04 15.18 12.97
CA ALA A 309 -12.22 16.23 13.57
C ALA A 309 -11.19 15.69 14.56
N PHE A 310 -11.51 14.62 15.30
CA PHE A 310 -10.65 14.07 16.34
C PHE A 310 -9.91 12.79 15.90
N LEU A 311 -10.48 12.03 14.96
CA LEU A 311 -9.90 10.79 14.46
C LEU A 311 -9.27 10.94 13.07
N GLY A 312 -9.38 12.10 12.42
CA GLY A 312 -8.85 12.33 11.08
C GLY A 312 -7.35 12.06 10.95
N GLY A 313 -6.56 12.37 11.99
CA GLY A 313 -5.15 11.99 12.04
C GLY A 313 -4.95 10.47 12.02
N ALA A 314 -5.75 9.73 12.79
CA ALA A 314 -5.73 8.28 12.80
C ALA A 314 -6.18 7.69 11.44
N GLN A 315 -7.20 8.28 10.80
CA GLN A 315 -7.63 7.91 9.44
C GLN A 315 -6.50 8.12 8.43
N ALA A 316 -5.81 9.26 8.47
CA ALA A 316 -4.70 9.57 7.57
C ALA A 316 -3.50 8.63 7.80
N ASP A 317 -3.16 8.31 9.05
CA ASP A 317 -2.10 7.35 9.39
C ASP A 317 -2.44 5.95 8.88
N MET A 318 -3.70 5.50 8.99
CA MET A 318 -4.13 4.21 8.44
C MET A 318 -4.00 4.17 6.91
N LEU A 319 -4.28 5.26 6.20
CA LEU A 319 -4.07 5.36 4.74
C LEU A 319 -2.60 5.25 4.37
N TRP A 320 -1.70 5.90 5.12
CA TRP A 320 -0.27 5.72 4.89
C TRP A 320 0.17 4.28 5.14
N GLY A 321 -0.35 3.64 6.19
CA GLY A 321 -0.11 2.22 6.44
C GLY A 321 -0.59 1.33 5.29
N GLU A 322 -1.79 1.56 4.78
CA GLU A 322 -2.34 0.86 3.62
C GLU A 322 -1.49 1.08 2.36
N PHE A 323 -1.03 2.31 2.13
CA PHE A 323 -0.11 2.61 1.02
C PHE A 323 1.20 1.81 1.13
N PHE A 324 1.82 1.75 2.31
CA PHE A 324 3.05 0.98 2.50
C PHE A 324 2.85 -0.52 2.32
N ALA A 325 1.65 -1.04 2.59
CA ALA A 325 1.31 -2.44 2.36
C ALA A 325 1.03 -2.76 0.89
N ASN A 326 0.39 -1.85 0.15
CA ASN A 326 -0.17 -2.14 -1.16
C ASN A 326 0.49 -1.38 -2.32
N GLY A 327 1.08 -0.20 -2.06
CA GLY A 327 1.65 0.67 -3.08
C GLY A 327 0.61 1.26 -4.06
N THR A 328 -0.69 1.29 -3.71
CA THR A 328 -1.77 1.68 -4.64
C THR A 328 -2.09 3.17 -4.59
N TYR A 329 -2.72 3.69 -5.65
CA TYR A 329 -3.15 5.09 -5.77
C TYR A 329 -4.24 5.47 -4.76
N LYS A 330 -5.19 4.58 -4.51
CA LYS A 330 -6.40 4.83 -3.72
C LYS A 330 -6.15 5.49 -2.36
N PRO A 331 -5.27 4.97 -1.48
CA PRO A 331 -5.00 5.63 -0.20
C PRO A 331 -4.33 7.00 -0.35
N VAL A 332 -3.42 7.17 -1.32
CA VAL A 332 -2.77 8.49 -1.57
C VAL A 332 -3.79 9.48 -2.09
N ARG A 333 -4.65 9.07 -3.01
CA ARG A 333 -5.75 9.90 -3.52
C ARG A 333 -6.67 10.38 -2.39
N ARG A 334 -7.00 9.49 -1.46
CA ARG A 334 -7.81 9.84 -0.29
C ARG A 334 -7.10 10.81 0.66
N ILE A 335 -5.79 10.70 0.82
CA ILE A 335 -4.98 11.67 1.58
C ILE A 335 -4.99 13.05 0.90
N ILE A 336 -4.93 13.10 -0.44
CA ILE A 336 -5.02 14.36 -1.20
C ILE A 336 -6.36 15.07 -0.96
N ASP A 337 -7.46 14.35 -0.70
CA ASP A 337 -8.75 14.97 -0.37
C ASP A 337 -8.71 15.85 0.88
N ILE A 338 -7.81 15.58 1.82
CA ILE A 338 -7.64 16.41 3.02
C ILE A 338 -7.23 17.84 2.66
N LEU A 339 -6.59 18.04 1.50
CA LEU A 339 -6.20 19.38 1.03
C LEU A 339 -7.40 20.27 0.71
N SER A 340 -8.60 19.71 0.58
CA SER A 340 -9.83 20.48 0.47
C SER A 340 -10.23 21.24 1.75
N LEU A 341 -9.58 20.90 2.87
CA LEU A 341 -9.80 21.53 4.19
C LEU A 341 -9.00 22.83 4.39
N ALA A 342 -8.58 23.50 3.31
CA ALA A 342 -7.78 24.73 3.37
C ALA A 342 -8.48 25.88 4.15
N LYS A 343 -9.82 25.98 4.06
CA LYS A 343 -10.58 26.98 4.84
C LYS A 343 -10.50 26.72 6.35
N GLN A 344 -10.54 25.47 6.77
CA GLN A 344 -10.36 25.05 8.16
C GLN A 344 -8.93 25.33 8.64
N ALA A 345 -7.93 25.20 7.75
CA ALA A 345 -6.56 25.56 8.06
C ALA A 345 -6.41 27.08 8.29
N ALA A 346 -7.00 27.92 7.45
CA ALA A 346 -7.03 29.37 7.63
C ALA A 346 -7.70 29.77 8.95
N PHE A 347 -8.82 29.14 9.32
CA PHE A 347 -9.47 29.35 10.63
C PHE A 347 -8.54 28.96 11.79
N ALA A 348 -7.85 27.84 11.72
CA ALA A 348 -6.90 27.44 12.76
C ALA A 348 -5.72 28.41 12.87
N ASP A 349 -5.30 29.03 11.76
CA ASP A 349 -4.25 30.06 11.75
C ASP A 349 -4.71 31.38 12.38
N SER A 350 -5.94 31.82 12.11
CA SER A 350 -6.49 33.05 12.73
C SER A 350 -6.54 32.88 14.26
N LEU A 351 -7.04 31.76 14.77
CA LEU A 351 -7.03 31.49 16.22
C LEU A 351 -5.62 31.47 16.80
N ALA A 352 -4.65 30.88 16.08
CA ALA A 352 -3.25 30.85 16.55
C ALA A 352 -2.62 32.25 16.58
N ALA A 353 -2.90 33.08 15.58
CA ALA A 353 -2.43 34.49 15.52
C ALA A 353 -3.01 35.33 16.66
N GLU A 354 -4.29 35.13 16.99
CA GLU A 354 -5.00 35.82 18.07
C GLU A 354 -4.67 35.21 19.46
N LYS A 355 -3.91 34.10 19.52
CA LYS A 355 -3.69 33.28 20.73
C LYS A 355 -5.00 32.86 21.39
N ALA A 356 -6.05 32.69 20.59
CA ALA A 356 -7.39 32.34 21.02
C ALA A 356 -7.61 30.81 20.97
N LEU A 357 -8.57 30.33 21.76
CA LEU A 357 -9.05 28.95 21.71
C LEU A 357 -10.43 28.89 21.05
N PRO A 358 -10.79 27.76 20.43
CA PRO A 358 -12.15 27.54 19.91
C PRO A 358 -13.21 27.73 21.00
N LYS A 359 -14.33 28.41 20.67
CA LYS A 359 -15.35 28.81 21.64
C LYS A 359 -16.45 27.77 21.87
N ASN A 360 -16.70 26.95 20.86
CA ASN A 360 -17.77 25.94 20.86
C ASN A 360 -17.33 24.68 20.11
N ARG A 361 -18.18 23.66 20.07
CA ARG A 361 -17.88 22.38 19.43
C ARG A 361 -17.56 22.52 17.94
N GLU A 362 -18.34 23.32 17.20
CA GLU A 362 -18.13 23.52 15.78
C GLU A 362 -16.78 24.20 15.47
N ASP A 363 -16.39 25.17 16.29
CA ASP A 363 -15.06 25.81 16.19
C ASP A 363 -13.94 24.83 16.49
N TRP A 364 -14.12 23.91 17.46
CA TRP A 364 -13.17 22.85 17.76
C TRP A 364 -13.04 21.89 16.57
N ASP A 365 -14.14 21.49 15.96
CA ASP A 365 -14.13 20.60 14.80
C ASP A 365 -13.38 21.26 13.63
N LYS A 366 -13.69 22.54 13.31
CA LYS A 366 -12.96 23.31 12.29
C LYS A 366 -11.47 23.44 12.60
N TYR A 367 -11.13 23.74 13.85
CA TYR A 367 -9.74 23.88 14.29
C TYR A 367 -8.97 22.57 14.14
N MET A 368 -9.53 21.45 14.56
CA MET A 368 -8.90 20.13 14.47
C MET A 368 -8.74 19.68 13.01
N LEU A 369 -9.75 19.89 12.16
CA LEU A 369 -9.65 19.66 10.71
C LEU A 369 -8.58 20.55 10.06
N GLY A 370 -8.42 21.78 10.50
CA GLY A 370 -7.33 22.66 10.06
C GLY A 370 -5.94 22.15 10.49
N LYS A 371 -5.82 21.56 11.68
CA LYS A 371 -4.58 20.87 12.13
C LYS A 371 -4.30 19.62 11.30
N LEU A 372 -5.34 18.84 10.97
CA LEU A 372 -5.23 17.69 10.07
C LEU A 372 -4.69 18.11 8.71
N TYR A 373 -5.25 19.16 8.09
CA TYR A 373 -4.75 19.70 6.82
C TYR A 373 -3.23 19.99 6.87
N LYS A 374 -2.76 20.73 7.88
CA LYS A 374 -1.35 21.09 8.00
C LYS A 374 -0.43 19.88 8.21
N ALA A 375 -0.86 18.94 9.04
CA ALA A 375 -0.12 17.70 9.25
C ALA A 375 -0.04 16.90 7.95
N THR A 376 -1.14 16.82 7.21
CA THR A 376 -1.21 16.10 5.93
C THR A 376 -0.34 16.75 4.85
N LEU A 377 -0.39 18.08 4.71
CA LEU A 377 0.45 18.80 3.75
C LEU A 377 1.94 18.47 4.00
N LYS A 378 2.37 18.48 5.25
CA LYS A 378 3.74 18.15 5.64
C LYS A 378 4.08 16.68 5.34
N THR A 379 3.20 15.74 5.70
CA THR A 379 3.47 14.31 5.49
C THR A 379 3.41 13.93 4.02
N LEU A 380 2.52 14.56 3.23
CA LEU A 380 2.44 14.35 1.79
C LEU A 380 3.70 14.84 1.08
N ALA A 381 4.18 16.06 1.41
CA ALA A 381 5.44 16.60 0.89
C ALA A 381 6.62 15.65 1.20
N LEU A 382 6.71 15.21 2.45
CA LEU A 382 7.77 14.34 2.92
C LEU A 382 7.76 12.98 2.21
N ASN A 383 6.59 12.37 2.06
CA ASN A 383 6.44 11.08 1.41
C ASN A 383 6.61 11.18 -0.11
N ALA A 384 6.15 12.25 -0.76
CA ALA A 384 6.39 12.48 -2.18
C ALA A 384 7.88 12.70 -2.49
N HIS A 385 8.62 13.36 -1.59
CA HIS A 385 10.07 13.48 -1.71
C HIS A 385 10.79 12.14 -1.56
N ARG A 386 10.35 11.28 -0.64
CA ARG A 386 11.01 9.99 -0.32
C ARG A 386 10.62 8.85 -1.24
N TYR A 387 9.36 8.80 -1.63
CA TYR A 387 8.78 7.71 -2.40
C TYR A 387 8.36 8.23 -3.77
N PRO A 388 9.12 7.96 -4.84
CA PRO A 388 8.82 8.43 -6.18
C PRO A 388 7.38 8.09 -6.64
N LEU A 389 6.85 6.97 -6.16
CA LEU A 389 5.48 6.54 -6.47
C LEU A 389 4.43 7.50 -5.87
N VAL A 390 4.67 8.07 -4.68
CA VAL A 390 3.75 9.07 -4.08
C VAL A 390 3.74 10.35 -4.91
N GLU A 391 4.92 10.82 -5.34
CA GLU A 391 5.02 11.99 -6.24
C GLU A 391 4.28 11.74 -7.55
N GLN A 392 4.51 10.57 -8.19
CA GLN A 392 3.80 10.19 -9.41
C GLN A 392 2.29 10.16 -9.22
N TYR A 393 1.80 9.68 -8.09
CA TYR A 393 0.38 9.70 -7.77
C TYR A 393 -0.17 11.10 -7.55
N CYS A 394 0.62 12.02 -6.97
CA CYS A 394 0.23 13.42 -6.86
C CYS A 394 0.13 14.10 -8.23
N VAL A 395 1.12 13.88 -9.11
CA VAL A 395 1.07 14.35 -10.52
C VAL A 395 -0.14 13.76 -11.24
N TRP A 396 -0.37 12.47 -11.09
CA TRP A 396 -1.50 11.77 -11.70
C TRP A 396 -2.85 12.30 -11.25
N ALA A 397 -3.01 12.62 -9.97
CA ALA A 397 -4.22 13.22 -9.44
C ALA A 397 -4.52 14.60 -10.09
N ILE A 398 -3.47 15.40 -10.37
CA ILE A 398 -3.57 16.64 -11.09
C ILE A 398 -4.01 16.43 -12.55
N GLU A 399 -3.35 15.53 -13.26
CA GLU A 399 -3.59 15.26 -14.69
C GLU A 399 -4.99 14.68 -14.95
N ARG A 400 -5.48 13.82 -14.08
CA ARG A 400 -6.85 13.29 -14.18
C ARG A 400 -7.92 14.31 -13.91
N GLY A 401 -7.60 15.37 -13.18
CA GLY A 401 -8.58 16.36 -12.75
C GLY A 401 -9.65 15.77 -11.82
N ASP A 402 -9.34 14.64 -11.13
CA ASP A 402 -10.25 13.97 -10.21
C ASP A 402 -10.17 14.51 -8.78
N VAL A 403 -9.38 15.54 -8.56
CA VAL A 403 -9.24 16.23 -7.27
C VAL A 403 -10.07 17.51 -7.23
N PRO A 404 -10.61 17.90 -6.06
CA PRO A 404 -11.27 19.19 -5.89
C PRO A 404 -10.35 20.35 -6.28
N LYS A 405 -10.93 21.42 -6.88
CA LYS A 405 -10.15 22.60 -7.33
C LYS A 405 -9.23 23.15 -6.23
N VAL A 406 -9.73 23.24 -5.00
CA VAL A 406 -8.94 23.71 -3.84
C VAL A 406 -7.73 22.81 -3.58
N SER A 407 -7.89 21.48 -3.69
CA SER A 407 -6.77 20.53 -3.54
C SER A 407 -5.75 20.69 -4.66
N PHE A 408 -6.20 20.93 -5.89
CA PHE A 408 -5.33 21.20 -7.04
C PHE A 408 -4.47 22.46 -6.82
N GLU A 409 -5.07 23.55 -6.37
CA GLU A 409 -4.38 24.83 -6.09
C GLU A 409 -3.26 24.70 -5.05
N VAL A 410 -3.38 23.73 -4.15
CA VAL A 410 -2.37 23.42 -3.13
C VAL A 410 -1.34 22.40 -3.62
N LEU A 411 -1.82 21.37 -4.33
CA LEU A 411 -0.99 20.23 -4.73
C LEU A 411 0.00 20.60 -5.84
N SER A 412 -0.39 21.46 -6.78
CA SER A 412 0.45 21.86 -7.93
C SER A 412 1.75 22.56 -7.48
N PRO A 413 1.69 23.64 -6.67
CA PRO A 413 2.92 24.27 -6.15
C PRO A 413 3.74 23.33 -5.24
N LEU A 414 3.08 22.41 -4.53
CA LEU A 414 3.79 21.44 -3.69
C LEU A 414 4.67 20.52 -4.53
N ILE A 415 4.15 20.01 -5.66
CA ILE A 415 4.92 19.11 -6.56
C ILE A 415 6.04 19.87 -7.27
N GLU A 416 5.82 21.09 -7.70
CA GLU A 416 6.87 21.96 -8.26
C GLU A 416 8.01 22.13 -7.26
N HIS A 417 7.71 22.47 -6.01
CA HIS A 417 8.71 22.60 -4.96
C HIS A 417 9.47 21.29 -4.66
N ILE A 418 8.79 20.12 -4.65
CA ILE A 418 9.43 18.84 -4.48
C ILE A 418 10.38 18.52 -5.64
N SER A 419 9.98 18.84 -6.87
CA SER A 419 10.79 18.65 -8.07
C SER A 419 12.06 19.52 -8.03
N GLU A 420 11.95 20.77 -7.60
CA GLU A 420 13.08 21.67 -7.40
C GLU A 420 14.06 21.16 -6.36
N MET A 421 13.58 20.63 -5.21
CA MET A 421 14.44 20.06 -4.16
C MET A 421 15.24 18.83 -4.63
N LYS A 422 14.83 18.17 -5.70
CA LYS A 422 15.51 17.00 -6.28
C LYS A 422 16.60 17.38 -7.28
N THR A 423 16.69 18.64 -7.71
CA THR A 423 17.80 19.11 -8.55
C THR A 423 19.10 19.22 -7.71
N PRO A 424 20.29 19.08 -8.32
CA PRO A 424 21.57 19.25 -7.61
C PRO A 424 21.68 20.59 -6.88
N GLU A 425 21.16 21.66 -7.49
CA GLU A 425 21.14 23.02 -6.92
C GLU A 425 20.13 23.13 -5.76
N GLY A 426 18.94 22.52 -5.89
CA GLY A 426 17.94 22.44 -4.83
C GLY A 426 18.39 21.61 -3.64
N ALA A 427 19.12 20.50 -3.86
CA ALA A 427 19.69 19.69 -2.80
C ALA A 427 20.74 20.45 -1.97
N ALA A 428 21.54 21.32 -2.60
CA ALA A 428 22.50 22.21 -1.94
C ALA A 428 21.79 23.30 -1.11
N ALA A 429 20.68 23.84 -1.61
CA ALA A 429 19.84 24.82 -0.89
C ALA A 429 19.06 24.22 0.28
N ALA A 430 18.59 22.98 0.15
CA ALA A 430 17.86 22.26 1.21
C ALA A 430 18.74 21.84 2.39
N SER A 431 20.07 21.78 2.21
CA SER A 431 21.04 21.55 3.28
C SER A 431 21.27 22.77 4.16
N ALA A 432 20.78 23.96 3.77
CA ALA A 432 20.79 25.16 4.59
C ALA A 432 19.64 25.12 5.63
N PRO A 433 19.87 25.45 6.92
CA PRO A 433 18.85 25.39 7.92
C PRO A 433 17.81 26.50 7.71
N LYS A 434 16.54 26.10 7.60
CA LYS A 434 15.29 26.87 7.49
C LYS A 434 14.73 27.05 6.07
N VAL A 435 14.03 26.04 5.61
CA VAL A 435 13.01 26.24 4.57
C VAL A 435 11.74 26.76 5.25
N LYS A 436 11.44 28.06 5.11
CA LYS A 436 10.09 28.59 5.33
C LYS A 436 9.23 28.01 4.21
N MET A 437 8.21 27.20 4.58
CA MET A 437 7.16 26.83 3.64
C MET A 437 6.56 28.12 3.04
N PRO A 438 6.30 28.18 1.73
CA PRO A 438 5.67 29.34 1.14
C PRO A 438 4.34 29.61 1.84
N ASN A 439 4.11 30.85 2.27
CA ASN A 439 2.78 31.31 2.68
C ASN A 439 1.92 31.29 1.42
N LEU A 440 1.13 30.26 1.23
CA LEU A 440 0.11 30.23 0.20
C LEU A 440 -0.99 31.20 0.64
N GLU A 441 -0.92 32.46 0.16
CA GLU A 441 -2.02 33.41 0.23
C GLU A 441 -3.13 32.86 -0.68
N ILE A 442 -4.14 32.29 -0.10
CA ILE A 442 -5.38 31.90 -0.79
C ILE A 442 -6.22 33.18 -0.87
N GLN A 443 -6.30 33.77 -2.08
CA GLN A 443 -7.23 34.86 -2.39
C GLN A 443 -8.68 34.38 -2.42
#